data_eb55518cbc02be8931089adaa4c282f8
#
_entry.id   eb55518cbc02be8931089adaa4c282f8
#
_cell.length_a   1.000
_cell.length_b   1.000
_cell.length_c   1.000
_cell.angle_alpha   90.00
_cell.angle_beta   90.00
_cell.angle_gamma   90.00
#
_symmetry.space_group_name_H-M   'P 1'
#
loop_
_entity.id
_entity.type
_entity.pdbx_description
1 polymer ?
#
loop_
_entity_poly.entity_id
_entity_poly.type
_entity_poly.pdbx_seq_one_letter_code
_entity_poly.pdbx_strand_id
1 'polypeptide(L)'
;PYSIMMPPPYVTGSLHMGHALTFTIQDILIRYHRMKGMEVLWQAGTDHAGIATQMVVERKLSESNLDRRSLGREKFIEKVWEWKKESGGQISNQLRRLGASADWSRERFTMDEGLSNAVKKVFVNLFNDGIIYKDKRLVNWDPKLLTAISDLEVEQRDTEGSLWHIKYPIDENNHIIIATTRPETMLGDTAVAVHPDDQKYKNLIGKFCNLPISNKKIPIIADEYADPEKGSGAVKITPAHDFNDFEVGKRHDLEFINIFDENAKLNSNVPEEFQTLDRFEARKLILKKLDEM
;
A
#
# COMPACT_ATOMS: atom_id res chain seq x y z
N PRO A 1 -21.61 -21.89 28.56
CA PRO A 1 -20.43 -21.03 28.61
C PRO A 1 -20.68 -19.69 27.91
N TYR A 2 -20.04 -18.63 28.38
CA TYR A 2 -20.08 -17.29 27.77
C TYR A 2 -18.65 -16.71 27.67
N SER A 3 -18.23 -16.25 26.50
CA SER A 3 -16.90 -15.72 26.33
C SER A 3 -16.88 -14.41 25.52
N ILE A 4 -16.00 -13.51 25.90
CA ILE A 4 -15.69 -12.28 25.15
C ILE A 4 -14.19 -12.27 24.86
N MET A 5 -13.83 -11.98 23.61
CA MET A 5 -12.48 -11.63 23.23
C MET A 5 -12.30 -10.12 23.48
N MET A 6 -11.37 -9.75 24.34
CA MET A 6 -11.01 -8.35 24.52
C MET A 6 -10.35 -7.84 23.23
N PRO A 7 -10.83 -6.73 22.62
CA PRO A 7 -10.08 -6.08 21.54
C PRO A 7 -8.69 -5.73 22.05
N PRO A 8 -7.61 -6.33 21.54
CA PRO A 8 -6.30 -6.20 22.15
C PRO A 8 -5.76 -4.78 21.91
N PRO A 9 -5.50 -3.99 22.96
CA PRO A 9 -4.93 -2.66 22.80
C PRO A 9 -3.52 -2.74 22.20
N TYR A 10 -3.19 -1.76 21.40
CA TYR A 10 -1.87 -1.60 20.80
C TYR A 10 -0.81 -1.23 21.83
N VAL A 11 0.37 -1.83 21.76
CA VAL A 11 1.51 -1.50 22.61
C VAL A 11 2.19 -0.18 22.19
N THR A 12 1.40 0.84 21.85
CA THR A 12 1.87 2.14 21.37
C THR A 12 1.87 3.23 22.44
N GLY A 13 1.32 2.96 23.63
CA GLY A 13 1.26 3.91 24.72
C GLY A 13 0.25 3.53 25.81
N SER A 14 -0.25 4.53 26.52
CA SER A 14 -1.24 4.37 27.58
C SER A 14 -2.66 4.25 27.06
N LEU A 15 -3.53 3.60 27.83
CA LEU A 15 -4.96 3.56 27.56
C LEU A 15 -5.57 4.98 27.71
N HIS A 16 -6.66 5.22 26.99
CA HIS A 16 -7.45 6.45 27.03
C HIS A 16 -8.93 6.14 27.31
N MET A 17 -9.77 7.19 27.45
CA MET A 17 -11.18 7.03 27.81
C MET A 17 -11.98 6.12 26.89
N GLY A 18 -11.68 6.07 25.60
CA GLY A 18 -12.31 5.15 24.65
C GLY A 18 -12.07 3.68 25.01
N HIS A 19 -10.85 3.34 25.43
CA HIS A 19 -10.54 2.00 25.94
C HIS A 19 -11.31 1.72 27.24
N ALA A 20 -11.34 2.68 28.17
CA ALA A 20 -12.08 2.52 29.45
C ALA A 20 -13.56 2.22 29.19
N LEU A 21 -14.21 2.95 28.28
CA LEU A 21 -15.62 2.71 27.92
C LEU A 21 -15.81 1.29 27.34
N THR A 22 -15.02 0.90 26.35
CA THR A 22 -15.14 -0.40 25.68
C THR A 22 -14.96 -1.54 26.69
N PHE A 23 -13.92 -1.50 27.52
CA PHE A 23 -13.65 -2.56 28.48
C PHE A 23 -14.63 -2.58 29.64
N THR A 24 -15.14 -1.43 30.10
CA THR A 24 -16.17 -1.37 31.13
C THR A 24 -17.47 -2.03 30.64
N ILE A 25 -17.90 -1.79 29.40
CA ILE A 25 -19.10 -2.44 28.85
C ILE A 25 -18.91 -3.96 28.78
N GLN A 26 -17.75 -4.43 28.35
CA GLN A 26 -17.46 -5.86 28.31
C GLN A 26 -17.42 -6.47 29.71
N ASP A 27 -16.81 -5.78 30.68
CA ASP A 27 -16.74 -6.26 32.07
C ASP A 27 -18.12 -6.35 32.72
N ILE A 28 -19.02 -5.44 32.43
CA ILE A 28 -20.44 -5.51 32.88
C ILE A 28 -21.07 -6.80 32.38
N LEU A 29 -20.94 -7.13 31.10
CA LEU A 29 -21.50 -8.35 30.50
C LEU A 29 -20.87 -9.59 31.12
N ILE A 30 -19.56 -9.62 31.28
CA ILE A 30 -18.82 -10.72 31.91
C ILE A 30 -19.30 -10.96 33.34
N ARG A 31 -19.40 -9.91 34.16
CA ARG A 31 -19.87 -9.99 35.55
C ARG A 31 -21.32 -10.44 35.64
N TYR A 32 -22.19 -9.91 34.78
CA TYR A 32 -23.60 -10.29 34.71
C TYR A 32 -23.76 -11.81 34.44
N HIS A 33 -23.10 -12.34 33.42
CA HIS A 33 -23.19 -13.75 33.10
C HIS A 33 -22.54 -14.64 34.18
N ARG A 34 -21.47 -14.19 34.82
CA ARG A 34 -20.86 -14.90 35.95
C ARG A 34 -21.80 -14.98 37.14
N MET A 35 -22.51 -13.89 37.48
CA MET A 35 -23.53 -13.88 38.53
C MET A 35 -24.72 -14.77 38.22
N LYS A 36 -25.02 -15.03 36.94
CA LYS A 36 -26.02 -16.04 36.52
C LYS A 36 -25.54 -17.49 36.60
N GLY A 37 -24.36 -17.77 37.13
CA GLY A 37 -23.80 -19.09 37.28
C GLY A 37 -23.23 -19.69 35.99
N MET A 38 -23.01 -18.88 34.95
CA MET A 38 -22.39 -19.37 33.71
C MET A 38 -20.86 -19.47 33.86
N GLU A 39 -20.27 -20.45 33.15
CA GLU A 39 -18.83 -20.46 32.92
C GLU A 39 -18.50 -19.31 31.97
N VAL A 40 -17.62 -18.40 32.40
CA VAL A 40 -17.31 -17.15 31.68
C VAL A 40 -15.81 -17.04 31.48
N LEU A 41 -15.44 -16.73 30.24
CA LEU A 41 -14.08 -16.35 29.87
C LEU A 41 -14.06 -14.96 29.25
N TRP A 42 -13.33 -14.04 29.84
CA TRP A 42 -12.91 -12.78 29.20
C TRP A 42 -11.43 -12.86 28.88
N GLN A 43 -11.13 -13.13 27.61
CA GLN A 43 -9.76 -13.31 27.12
C GLN A 43 -9.08 -11.97 26.98
N ALA A 44 -8.03 -11.71 27.78
CA ALA A 44 -7.19 -10.54 27.68
C ALA A 44 -6.00 -10.72 26.74
N GLY A 45 -5.51 -9.62 26.20
CA GLY A 45 -4.30 -9.60 25.38
C GLY A 45 -3.91 -8.20 24.93
N THR A 46 -2.75 -8.12 24.29
CA THR A 46 -2.22 -6.89 23.66
C THR A 46 -1.77 -7.17 22.24
N ASP A 47 -1.85 -6.15 21.37
CA ASP A 47 -1.47 -6.22 19.96
C ASP A 47 -0.11 -5.57 19.73
N HIS A 48 0.69 -6.16 18.88
CA HIS A 48 2.00 -5.66 18.47
C HIS A 48 1.94 -4.39 17.60
N ALA A 49 0.80 -4.10 16.97
CA ALA A 49 0.51 -2.91 16.15
C ALA A 49 1.52 -2.62 15.01
N GLY A 50 2.43 -3.52 14.71
CA GLY A 50 3.37 -3.46 13.58
C GLY A 50 4.07 -2.11 13.41
N ILE A 51 3.79 -1.42 12.30
CA ILE A 51 4.42 -0.15 11.92
C ILE A 51 4.25 0.93 13.00
N ALA A 52 3.08 1.05 13.62
CA ALA A 52 2.84 2.07 14.64
C ALA A 52 3.77 1.93 15.85
N THR A 53 4.02 0.70 16.31
CA THR A 53 4.99 0.44 17.39
C THR A 53 6.42 0.78 16.96
N GLN A 54 6.81 0.44 15.73
CA GLN A 54 8.12 0.82 15.20
C GLN A 54 8.29 2.34 15.15
N MET A 55 7.28 3.08 14.69
CA MET A 55 7.31 4.55 14.65
C MET A 55 7.47 5.17 16.04
N VAL A 56 6.85 4.60 17.07
CA VAL A 56 7.03 5.06 18.47
C VAL A 56 8.48 4.85 18.91
N VAL A 57 9.05 3.67 18.63
CA VAL A 57 10.45 3.36 18.97
C VAL A 57 11.42 4.25 18.18
N GLU A 58 11.19 4.48 16.89
CA GLU A 58 12.01 5.39 16.08
C GLU A 58 12.01 6.82 16.62
N ARG A 59 10.83 7.31 17.06
CA ARG A 59 10.73 8.63 17.67
C ARG A 59 11.56 8.72 18.95
N LYS A 60 11.50 7.70 19.83
CA LYS A 60 12.33 7.62 21.02
C LYS A 60 13.84 7.57 20.71
N LEU A 61 14.23 6.83 19.68
CA LEU A 61 15.62 6.77 19.24
C LEU A 61 16.12 8.12 18.71
N SER A 62 15.26 8.86 17.99
CA SER A 62 15.59 10.19 17.46
C SER A 62 15.93 11.19 18.57
N GLU A 63 15.31 11.09 19.76
CA GLU A 63 15.62 11.91 20.92
C GLU A 63 17.08 11.72 21.40
N SER A 64 17.67 10.56 21.05
CA SER A 64 19.08 10.21 21.33
C SER A 64 19.98 10.31 20.09
N ASN A 65 19.53 10.98 19.02
CA ASN A 65 20.21 11.08 17.73
C ASN A 65 20.57 9.72 17.10
N LEU A 66 19.74 8.70 17.34
CA LEU A 66 19.86 7.37 16.75
C LEU A 66 18.72 7.15 15.75
N ASP A 67 18.98 6.38 14.71
CA ASP A 67 17.97 5.93 13.74
C ASP A 67 18.07 4.40 13.55
N ARG A 68 16.97 3.82 13.02
CA ARG A 68 16.89 2.36 12.84
C ARG A 68 17.93 1.81 11.86
N ARG A 69 18.36 2.62 10.86
CA ARG A 69 19.30 2.17 9.83
C ARG A 69 20.72 2.11 10.40
N SER A 70 21.12 3.12 11.17
CA SER A 70 22.43 3.14 11.85
C SER A 70 22.56 2.04 12.91
N LEU A 71 21.47 1.69 13.60
CA LEU A 71 21.44 0.58 14.56
C LEU A 71 21.53 -0.79 13.91
N GLY A 72 20.96 -0.94 12.72
CA GLY A 72 20.74 -2.23 12.08
C GLY A 72 19.55 -3.01 12.65
N ARG A 73 19.10 -4.03 11.90
CA ARG A 73 17.85 -4.75 12.17
C ARG A 73 17.80 -5.39 13.56
N GLU A 74 18.84 -6.09 13.95
CA GLU A 74 18.86 -6.86 15.22
C GLU A 74 18.70 -5.97 16.45
N LYS A 75 19.54 -4.94 16.54
CA LYS A 75 19.48 -3.98 17.65
C LYS A 75 18.18 -3.16 17.67
N PHE A 76 17.64 -2.85 16.49
CA PHE A 76 16.34 -2.20 16.42
C PHE A 76 15.22 -3.09 16.96
N ILE A 77 15.19 -4.36 16.60
CA ILE A 77 14.23 -5.35 17.12
C ILE A 77 14.35 -5.48 18.64
N GLU A 78 15.56 -5.52 19.20
CA GLU A 78 15.77 -5.51 20.66
C GLU A 78 15.09 -4.30 21.33
N LYS A 79 15.25 -3.10 20.76
CA LYS A 79 14.59 -1.87 21.25
C LYS A 79 13.06 -1.93 21.14
N VAL A 80 12.53 -2.55 20.10
CA VAL A 80 11.08 -2.78 19.97
C VAL A 80 10.57 -3.74 21.05
N TRP A 81 11.31 -4.81 21.38
CA TRP A 81 10.95 -5.73 22.46
C TRP A 81 11.08 -5.09 23.86
N GLU A 82 12.08 -4.24 24.11
CA GLU A 82 12.19 -3.44 25.34
C GLU A 82 10.95 -2.56 25.51
N TRP A 83 10.55 -1.82 24.47
CA TRP A 83 9.35 -1.00 24.46
C TRP A 83 8.08 -1.81 24.69
N LYS A 84 7.94 -2.96 24.03
CA LYS A 84 6.80 -3.87 24.23
C LYS A 84 6.67 -4.30 25.69
N LYS A 85 7.76 -4.61 26.35
CA LYS A 85 7.77 -5.01 27.75
C LYS A 85 7.31 -3.87 28.66
N GLU A 86 7.76 -2.65 28.40
CA GLU A 86 7.37 -1.45 29.13
C GLU A 86 5.87 -1.12 28.90
N SER A 87 5.46 -0.93 27.67
CA SER A 87 4.12 -0.50 27.30
C SER A 87 3.05 -1.56 27.60
N GLY A 88 3.31 -2.84 27.28
CA GLY A 88 2.37 -3.93 27.56
C GLY A 88 2.11 -4.12 29.05
N GLY A 89 3.16 -4.03 29.89
CA GLY A 89 3.01 -4.09 31.34
C GLY A 89 2.18 -2.92 31.91
N GLN A 90 2.35 -1.72 31.35
CA GLN A 90 1.57 -0.54 31.74
C GLN A 90 0.08 -0.72 31.39
N ILE A 91 -0.24 -1.19 30.18
CA ILE A 91 -1.61 -1.44 29.71
C ILE A 91 -2.33 -2.44 30.63
N SER A 92 -1.73 -3.59 30.91
CA SER A 92 -2.32 -4.60 31.78
C SER A 92 -2.53 -4.07 33.20
N ASN A 93 -1.61 -3.26 33.73
CA ASN A 93 -1.74 -2.62 35.04
C ASN A 93 -2.88 -1.58 35.04
N GLN A 94 -3.04 -0.79 34.00
CA GLN A 94 -4.15 0.17 33.87
C GLN A 94 -5.52 -0.54 33.85
N LEU A 95 -5.65 -1.63 33.10
CA LEU A 95 -6.88 -2.44 33.06
C LEU A 95 -7.20 -3.05 34.44
N ARG A 96 -6.20 -3.58 35.14
CA ARG A 96 -6.39 -4.10 36.51
C ARG A 96 -6.83 -3.01 37.49
N ARG A 97 -6.27 -1.80 37.38
CA ARG A 97 -6.68 -0.64 38.19
C ARG A 97 -8.08 -0.16 37.87
N LEU A 98 -8.50 -0.28 36.61
CA LEU A 98 -9.89 -0.01 36.19
C LEU A 98 -10.88 -1.05 36.77
N GLY A 99 -10.38 -2.15 37.29
CA GLY A 99 -11.17 -3.23 37.86
C GLY A 99 -11.61 -4.31 36.85
N ALA A 100 -11.02 -4.34 35.67
CA ALA A 100 -11.34 -5.34 34.65
C ALA A 100 -11.14 -6.76 35.16
N SER A 101 -12.18 -7.59 35.11
CA SER A 101 -12.21 -8.95 35.65
C SER A 101 -11.86 -10.03 34.61
N ALA A 102 -10.90 -9.74 33.75
CA ALA A 102 -10.41 -10.66 32.74
C ALA A 102 -9.61 -11.82 33.34
N ASP A 103 -9.46 -12.90 32.58
CA ASP A 103 -8.58 -14.02 32.96
C ASP A 103 -7.11 -13.68 32.62
N TRP A 104 -6.46 -13.03 33.57
CA TRP A 104 -5.08 -12.58 33.43
C TRP A 104 -4.07 -13.73 33.36
N SER A 105 -4.44 -14.93 33.77
CA SER A 105 -3.57 -16.11 33.66
C SER A 105 -3.43 -16.59 32.21
N ARG A 106 -4.38 -16.19 31.35
CA ARG A 106 -4.42 -16.50 29.92
C ARG A 106 -4.10 -15.30 29.05
N GLU A 107 -3.53 -14.24 29.63
CA GLU A 107 -3.15 -13.05 28.84
C GLU A 107 -2.24 -13.42 27.66
N ARG A 108 -2.56 -12.89 26.48
CA ARG A 108 -1.86 -13.19 25.23
C ARG A 108 -1.25 -11.94 24.62
N PHE A 109 -0.24 -12.15 23.81
CA PHE A 109 0.35 -11.11 22.95
C PHE A 109 0.35 -11.64 21.51
N THR A 110 -0.07 -10.81 20.54
CA THR A 110 -0.26 -11.27 19.16
C THR A 110 0.99 -11.84 18.48
N MET A 111 2.18 -11.59 19.02
CA MET A 111 3.44 -12.21 18.57
C MET A 111 4.06 -13.16 19.60
N ASP A 112 3.28 -13.65 20.56
CA ASP A 112 3.78 -14.71 21.45
C ASP A 112 4.05 -16.01 20.67
N GLU A 113 4.81 -16.93 21.27
CA GLU A 113 5.21 -18.18 20.62
C GLU A 113 4.01 -19.02 20.16
N GLY A 114 2.98 -19.14 20.98
CA GLY A 114 1.80 -19.93 20.64
C GLY A 114 1.01 -19.38 19.47
N LEU A 115 0.77 -18.05 19.45
CA LEU A 115 0.09 -17.39 18.32
C LEU A 115 0.97 -17.38 17.07
N SER A 116 2.28 -17.17 17.20
CA SER A 116 3.21 -17.26 16.08
C SER A 116 3.21 -18.64 15.43
N ASN A 117 3.16 -19.71 16.22
CA ASN A 117 3.05 -21.06 15.71
C ASN A 117 1.69 -21.34 15.06
N ALA A 118 0.59 -20.81 15.62
CA ALA A 118 -0.74 -20.92 15.03
C ALA A 118 -0.79 -20.21 13.66
N VAL A 119 -0.27 -18.99 13.55
CA VAL A 119 -0.20 -18.23 12.28
C VAL A 119 0.59 -19.01 11.23
N LYS A 120 1.77 -19.54 11.58
CA LYS A 120 2.57 -20.36 10.65
C LYS A 120 1.80 -21.59 10.18
N LYS A 121 1.13 -22.31 11.08
CA LYS A 121 0.35 -23.51 10.74
C LYS A 121 -0.79 -23.16 9.77
N VAL A 122 -1.55 -22.10 10.06
CA VAL A 122 -2.66 -21.65 9.21
C VAL A 122 -2.14 -21.25 7.83
N PHE A 123 -1.06 -20.47 7.79
CA PHE A 123 -0.45 -20.05 6.52
C PHE A 123 -0.05 -21.26 5.65
N VAL A 124 0.64 -22.23 6.23
CA VAL A 124 1.06 -23.44 5.52
C VAL A 124 -0.14 -24.25 5.02
N ASN A 125 -1.19 -24.39 5.82
CA ASN A 125 -2.41 -25.08 5.39
C ASN A 125 -3.06 -24.39 4.21
N LEU A 126 -3.25 -23.06 4.28
CA LEU A 126 -3.85 -22.27 3.19
C LEU A 126 -3.01 -22.30 1.91
N PHE A 127 -1.69 -22.36 2.03
CA PHE A 127 -0.79 -22.54 0.89
C PHE A 127 -0.96 -23.92 0.24
N ASN A 128 -1.01 -24.99 1.06
CA ASN A 128 -1.21 -26.34 0.57
C ASN A 128 -2.59 -26.55 -0.08
N ASP A 129 -3.61 -25.82 0.41
CA ASP A 129 -4.97 -25.81 -0.16
C ASP A 129 -5.06 -24.95 -1.44
N GLY A 130 -3.97 -24.31 -1.87
CA GLY A 130 -3.92 -23.44 -3.07
C GLY A 130 -4.64 -22.10 -2.93
N ILE A 131 -5.05 -21.71 -1.71
CA ILE A 131 -5.77 -20.46 -1.43
C ILE A 131 -4.80 -19.26 -1.38
N ILE A 132 -3.59 -19.49 -0.88
CA ILE A 132 -2.50 -18.49 -0.85
C ILE A 132 -1.50 -18.83 -1.95
N TYR A 133 -1.15 -17.82 -2.74
CA TYR A 133 -0.13 -17.92 -3.79
C TYR A 133 0.74 -16.66 -3.80
N LYS A 134 1.91 -16.74 -4.42
CA LYS A 134 2.84 -15.62 -4.55
C LYS A 134 2.67 -14.98 -5.93
N ASP A 135 2.33 -13.71 -5.95
CA ASP A 135 2.19 -12.92 -7.18
C ASP A 135 2.59 -11.47 -6.94
N LYS A 136 2.72 -10.70 -8.04
CA LYS A 136 2.92 -9.25 -8.00
C LYS A 136 1.57 -8.55 -8.01
N ARG A 137 1.44 -7.52 -7.18
CA ARG A 137 0.26 -6.66 -7.12
C ARG A 137 0.70 -5.21 -6.99
N LEU A 138 -0.05 -4.29 -7.62
CA LEU A 138 0.11 -2.87 -7.32
C LEU A 138 -0.33 -2.58 -5.88
N VAL A 139 0.43 -1.75 -5.22
CA VAL A 139 0.17 -1.28 -3.85
C VAL A 139 0.43 0.22 -3.78
N ASN A 140 -0.22 0.90 -2.83
CA ASN A 140 0.20 2.23 -2.46
C ASN A 140 1.54 2.13 -1.73
N TRP A 141 2.49 2.97 -2.11
CA TRP A 141 3.85 2.95 -1.59
C TRP A 141 4.24 4.31 -1.00
N ASP A 142 4.74 4.32 0.24
CA ASP A 142 5.32 5.52 0.87
C ASP A 142 6.84 5.52 0.69
N PRO A 143 7.38 6.44 -0.14
CA PRO A 143 8.82 6.49 -0.41
C PRO A 143 9.65 7.07 0.76
N LYS A 144 9.01 7.67 1.78
CA LYS A 144 9.67 8.15 2.99
C LYS A 144 9.82 7.04 4.02
N LEU A 145 8.76 6.28 4.24
CA LEU A 145 8.75 5.13 5.15
C LEU A 145 9.35 3.88 4.51
N LEU A 146 9.46 3.83 3.18
CA LEU A 146 9.90 2.68 2.38
C LEU A 146 9.06 1.44 2.67
N THR A 147 7.75 1.61 2.61
CA THR A 147 6.79 0.53 2.86
C THR A 147 5.52 0.68 2.03
N ALA A 148 4.87 -0.44 1.76
CA ALA A 148 3.49 -0.43 1.29
C ALA A 148 2.56 0.07 2.41
N ILE A 149 1.52 0.79 2.03
CA ILE A 149 0.46 1.28 2.92
C ILE A 149 -0.89 0.78 2.42
N SER A 150 -1.84 0.58 3.35
CA SER A 150 -3.19 0.15 2.99
C SER A 150 -3.99 1.28 2.34
N ASP A 151 -5.01 0.93 1.55
CA ASP A 151 -5.88 1.92 0.91
C ASP A 151 -6.61 2.81 1.93
N LEU A 152 -6.87 2.30 3.14
CA LEU A 152 -7.50 3.04 4.24
C LEU A 152 -6.59 4.12 4.84
N GLU A 153 -5.28 4.03 4.64
CA GLU A 153 -4.29 4.99 5.13
C GLU A 153 -4.01 6.10 4.11
N VAL A 154 -4.58 5.99 2.89
CA VAL A 154 -4.41 6.99 1.82
C VAL A 154 -5.49 8.04 1.92
N GLU A 155 -5.10 9.27 2.25
CA GLU A 155 -5.99 10.42 2.20
C GLU A 155 -6.02 11.00 0.78
N GLN A 156 -7.21 11.04 0.17
CA GLN A 156 -7.41 11.73 -1.11
C GLN A 156 -7.48 13.24 -0.86
N ARG A 157 -6.71 14.00 -1.62
CA ARG A 157 -6.70 15.47 -1.57
C ARG A 157 -6.82 16.05 -2.96
N ASP A 158 -7.74 16.97 -3.14
CA ASP A 158 -7.82 17.74 -4.38
C ASP A 158 -6.59 18.65 -4.49
N THR A 159 -5.94 18.59 -5.65
CA THR A 159 -4.79 19.42 -5.97
C THR A 159 -4.96 20.05 -7.35
N GLU A 160 -4.46 21.26 -7.51
CA GLU A 160 -4.36 21.85 -8.83
C GLU A 160 -3.41 21.04 -9.70
N GLY A 161 -3.88 20.67 -10.88
CA GLY A 161 -3.13 19.85 -11.82
C GLY A 161 -3.34 20.31 -13.25
N SER A 162 -2.59 19.73 -14.18
CA SER A 162 -2.71 19.96 -15.61
C SER A 162 -3.01 18.67 -16.33
N LEU A 163 -3.74 18.77 -17.42
CA LEU A 163 -3.95 17.69 -18.36
C LEU A 163 -3.12 17.96 -19.61
N TRP A 164 -2.12 17.13 -19.83
CA TRP A 164 -1.21 17.27 -20.99
C TRP A 164 -1.68 16.38 -22.13
N HIS A 165 -1.72 16.95 -23.34
CA HIS A 165 -2.00 16.25 -24.57
C HIS A 165 -0.69 15.95 -25.30
N ILE A 166 -0.34 14.69 -25.45
CA ILE A 166 0.94 14.25 -26.01
C ILE A 166 0.67 13.46 -27.30
N LYS A 167 1.42 13.76 -28.35
CA LYS A 167 1.37 13.06 -29.62
C LYS A 167 2.27 11.84 -29.58
N TYR A 168 1.69 10.65 -29.82
CA TYR A 168 2.44 9.41 -30.03
C TYR A 168 2.47 9.12 -31.53
N PRO A 169 3.62 9.25 -32.21
CA PRO A 169 3.73 9.04 -33.64
C PRO A 169 3.40 7.59 -34.05
N ILE A 170 2.63 7.43 -35.10
CA ILE A 170 2.33 6.12 -35.74
C ILE A 170 3.25 5.94 -36.94
N ASP A 171 3.30 6.96 -37.79
CA ASP A 171 4.18 7.07 -38.94
C ASP A 171 4.58 8.54 -39.16
N GLU A 172 5.22 8.87 -40.29
CA GLU A 172 5.71 10.24 -40.57
C GLU A 172 4.61 11.31 -40.56
N ASN A 173 3.37 10.96 -40.85
CA ASN A 173 2.26 11.90 -41.01
C ASN A 173 1.15 11.72 -39.98
N ASN A 174 1.12 10.58 -39.29
CA ASN A 174 0.02 10.20 -38.40
C ASN A 174 0.50 10.03 -36.97
N HIS A 175 -0.33 10.47 -36.05
CA HIS A 175 -0.10 10.30 -34.61
C HIS A 175 -1.44 10.06 -33.89
N ILE A 176 -1.36 9.43 -32.73
CA ILE A 176 -2.46 9.36 -31.77
C ILE A 176 -2.17 10.34 -30.62
N ILE A 177 -3.19 11.07 -30.18
CA ILE A 177 -3.05 12.02 -29.07
C ILE A 177 -3.59 11.33 -27.81
N ILE A 178 -2.77 11.25 -26.78
CA ILE A 178 -3.20 10.81 -25.44
C ILE A 178 -3.29 12.01 -24.50
N ALA A 179 -4.18 11.93 -23.51
CA ALA A 179 -4.30 12.92 -22.46
C ALA A 179 -3.89 12.31 -21.12
N THR A 180 -3.00 12.97 -20.38
CA THR A 180 -2.50 12.45 -19.11
C THR A 180 -2.25 13.55 -18.09
N THR A 181 -2.48 13.25 -16.82
CA THR A 181 -2.08 14.10 -15.69
C THR A 181 -0.70 13.73 -15.13
N ARG A 182 -0.10 12.62 -15.61
CA ARG A 182 1.15 12.06 -15.11
C ARG A 182 2.14 11.77 -16.24
N PRO A 183 2.65 12.80 -16.93
CA PRO A 183 3.56 12.61 -18.06
C PRO A 183 4.87 11.89 -17.66
N GLU A 184 5.29 11.95 -16.40
CA GLU A 184 6.48 11.24 -15.92
C GLU A 184 6.38 9.71 -16.02
N THR A 185 5.17 9.16 -16.00
CA THR A 185 4.98 7.71 -16.11
C THR A 185 5.00 7.20 -17.55
N MET A 186 4.96 8.09 -18.56
CA MET A 186 4.92 7.69 -19.98
C MET A 186 6.08 6.80 -20.40
N LEU A 187 7.26 6.94 -19.78
CA LEU A 187 8.43 6.13 -20.10
C LEU A 187 8.24 4.64 -19.76
N GLY A 188 7.21 4.31 -18.96
CA GLY A 188 6.80 2.95 -18.62
C GLY A 188 5.56 2.47 -19.39
N ASP A 189 5.09 3.22 -20.40
CA ASP A 189 3.91 2.82 -21.18
C ASP A 189 4.19 1.57 -22.00
N THR A 190 3.19 0.68 -22.04
CA THR A 190 3.27 -0.59 -22.78
C THR A 190 2.17 -0.75 -23.82
N ALA A 191 1.17 0.13 -23.81
CA ALA A 191 0.13 0.21 -24.84
C ALA A 191 -0.55 1.58 -24.83
N VAL A 192 -1.33 1.87 -25.87
CA VAL A 192 -2.37 2.89 -25.90
C VAL A 192 -3.71 2.18 -26.08
N ALA A 193 -4.66 2.40 -25.18
CA ALA A 193 -6.01 1.87 -25.27
C ALA A 193 -6.96 2.88 -25.93
N VAL A 194 -7.86 2.37 -26.76
CA VAL A 194 -8.98 3.10 -27.38
C VAL A 194 -10.25 2.27 -27.24
N HIS A 195 -11.39 2.93 -27.17
CA HIS A 195 -12.65 2.20 -27.08
C HIS A 195 -12.92 1.43 -28.39
N PRO A 196 -13.38 0.16 -28.34
CA PRO A 196 -13.60 -0.66 -29.53
C PRO A 196 -14.60 -0.06 -30.53
N ASP A 197 -15.58 0.72 -30.04
CA ASP A 197 -16.62 1.35 -30.84
C ASP A 197 -16.29 2.79 -31.25
N ASP A 198 -15.15 3.36 -30.82
CA ASP A 198 -14.76 4.71 -31.21
C ASP A 198 -14.34 4.77 -32.68
N GLN A 199 -15.20 5.37 -33.50
CA GLN A 199 -14.98 5.52 -34.94
C GLN A 199 -13.71 6.30 -35.28
N LYS A 200 -13.27 7.18 -34.41
CA LYS A 200 -12.06 8.00 -34.58
C LYS A 200 -10.79 7.14 -34.62
N TYR A 201 -10.74 6.10 -33.82
CA TYR A 201 -9.54 5.28 -33.62
C TYR A 201 -9.67 3.84 -34.12
N LYS A 202 -10.86 3.44 -34.57
CA LYS A 202 -11.15 2.04 -35.00
C LYS A 202 -10.13 1.48 -35.99
N ASN A 203 -9.67 2.30 -36.92
CA ASN A 203 -8.69 1.91 -37.95
C ASN A 203 -7.24 1.83 -37.42
N LEU A 204 -7.01 2.24 -36.17
CA LEU A 204 -5.70 2.21 -35.52
C LEU A 204 -5.53 0.99 -34.60
N ILE A 205 -6.62 0.32 -34.24
CA ILE A 205 -6.58 -0.87 -33.39
C ILE A 205 -5.72 -1.95 -34.05
N GLY A 206 -4.80 -2.51 -33.28
CA GLY A 206 -3.83 -3.53 -33.76
C GLY A 206 -2.59 -2.93 -34.45
N LYS A 207 -2.54 -1.63 -34.68
CA LYS A 207 -1.32 -0.95 -35.13
C LYS A 207 -0.41 -0.62 -33.93
N PHE A 208 0.76 -0.11 -34.25
CA PHE A 208 1.74 0.35 -33.25
C PHE A 208 1.95 1.86 -33.35
N CYS A 209 2.22 2.48 -32.22
CA CYS A 209 2.74 3.84 -32.15
C CYS A 209 4.10 3.83 -31.46
N ASN A 210 4.88 4.90 -31.66
CA ASN A 210 6.18 5.09 -31.02
C ASN A 210 5.97 5.90 -29.76
N LEU A 211 6.50 5.40 -28.65
CA LEU A 211 6.55 6.13 -27.39
C LEU A 211 7.56 7.29 -27.54
N PRO A 212 7.15 8.55 -27.38
CA PRO A 212 8.07 9.68 -27.50
C PRO A 212 9.29 9.52 -26.58
N ILE A 213 10.38 10.19 -26.93
CA ILE A 213 11.68 10.15 -26.21
C ILE A 213 12.38 8.78 -26.30
N SER A 214 11.72 7.68 -25.92
CA SER A 214 12.32 6.34 -25.92
C SER A 214 12.29 5.64 -27.28
N ASN A 215 11.43 6.08 -28.21
CA ASN A 215 11.15 5.47 -29.50
C ASN A 215 10.74 3.98 -29.44
N LYS A 216 10.33 3.48 -28.25
CA LYS A 216 9.79 2.12 -28.10
C LYS A 216 8.47 2.00 -28.84
N LYS A 217 8.29 0.94 -29.63
CA LYS A 217 7.01 0.61 -30.26
C LYS A 217 6.07 -0.05 -29.26
N ILE A 218 4.88 0.52 -29.11
CA ILE A 218 3.81 0.00 -28.25
C ILE A 218 2.52 -0.20 -29.07
N PRO A 219 1.72 -1.24 -28.79
CA PRO A 219 0.50 -1.51 -29.54
C PRO A 219 -0.62 -0.53 -29.17
N ILE A 220 -1.52 -0.29 -30.14
CA ILE A 220 -2.81 0.35 -29.92
C ILE A 220 -3.85 -0.78 -29.75
N ILE A 221 -4.43 -0.89 -28.57
CA ILE A 221 -5.34 -1.96 -28.18
C ILE A 221 -6.78 -1.45 -28.06
N ALA A 222 -7.74 -2.35 -28.19
CA ALA A 222 -9.15 -2.05 -27.95
C ALA A 222 -9.52 -2.47 -26.52
N ASP A 223 -9.97 -1.52 -25.70
CA ASP A 223 -10.42 -1.81 -24.34
C ASP A 223 -11.53 -0.82 -23.94
N GLU A 224 -12.62 -1.33 -23.34
CA GLU A 224 -13.75 -0.52 -22.85
C GLU A 224 -13.37 0.45 -21.73
N TYR A 225 -12.20 0.29 -21.15
CA TYR A 225 -11.64 1.23 -20.18
C TYR A 225 -11.42 2.64 -20.76
N ALA A 226 -11.09 2.72 -22.06
CA ALA A 226 -10.93 4.01 -22.74
C ALA A 226 -12.31 4.64 -23.02
N ASP A 227 -12.57 5.79 -22.40
CA ASP A 227 -13.82 6.54 -22.57
C ASP A 227 -13.68 7.56 -23.70
N PRO A 228 -14.43 7.42 -24.82
CA PRO A 228 -14.34 8.33 -25.97
C PRO A 228 -14.66 9.79 -25.63
N GLU A 229 -15.43 10.04 -24.56
CA GLU A 229 -15.84 11.38 -24.15
C GLU A 229 -14.83 12.05 -23.22
N LYS A 230 -13.81 11.33 -22.74
CA LYS A 230 -12.80 11.86 -21.82
C LYS A 230 -11.47 12.13 -22.50
N GLY A 231 -10.92 13.33 -22.24
CA GLY A 231 -9.61 13.72 -22.76
C GLY A 231 -9.56 13.67 -24.29
N SER A 232 -8.72 12.81 -24.84
CA SER A 232 -8.61 12.60 -26.30
C SER A 232 -9.41 11.39 -26.82
N GLY A 233 -10.00 10.60 -25.93
CA GLY A 233 -10.58 9.28 -26.20
C GLY A 233 -9.55 8.14 -26.27
N ALA A 234 -8.26 8.46 -26.20
CA ALA A 234 -7.17 7.50 -26.17
C ALA A 234 -6.42 7.62 -24.83
N VAL A 235 -6.16 6.49 -24.21
CA VAL A 235 -5.52 6.41 -22.88
C VAL A 235 -4.20 5.66 -22.97
N LYS A 236 -3.13 6.25 -22.45
CA LYS A 236 -1.86 5.53 -22.28
C LYS A 236 -2.02 4.45 -21.21
N ILE A 237 -1.41 3.32 -21.38
CA ILE A 237 -1.46 2.20 -20.42
C ILE A 237 -0.09 1.97 -19.82
N THR A 238 0.00 2.24 -18.52
CA THR A 238 1.22 2.07 -17.71
C THR A 238 0.94 1.06 -16.57
N PRO A 239 0.92 -0.23 -16.83
CA PRO A 239 0.42 -1.25 -15.90
C PRO A 239 1.15 -1.30 -14.55
N ALA A 240 2.40 -0.85 -14.50
CA ALA A 240 3.18 -0.83 -13.27
C ALA A 240 2.92 0.39 -12.36
N HIS A 241 2.13 1.38 -12.80
CA HIS A 241 2.00 2.67 -12.09
C HIS A 241 0.58 3.22 -11.96
N ASP A 242 -0.43 2.47 -12.39
CA ASP A 242 -1.84 2.81 -12.23
C ASP A 242 -2.67 1.54 -12.03
N PHE A 243 -3.61 1.57 -11.08
CA PHE A 243 -4.43 0.40 -10.73
C PHE A 243 -5.36 -0.05 -11.86
N ASN A 244 -5.93 0.90 -12.61
CA ASN A 244 -6.80 0.56 -13.73
C ASN A 244 -5.97 0.04 -14.91
N ASP A 245 -4.83 0.68 -15.20
CA ASP A 245 -3.90 0.23 -16.23
C ASP A 245 -3.33 -1.16 -15.93
N PHE A 246 -3.16 -1.50 -14.64
CA PHE A 246 -2.75 -2.83 -14.20
C PHE A 246 -3.76 -3.91 -14.65
N GLU A 247 -5.06 -3.65 -14.48
CA GLU A 247 -6.10 -4.58 -14.90
C GLU A 247 -6.19 -4.68 -16.44
N VAL A 248 -6.03 -3.55 -17.16
CA VAL A 248 -5.91 -3.56 -18.62
C VAL A 248 -4.69 -4.38 -19.04
N GLY A 249 -3.54 -4.16 -18.37
CA GLY A 249 -2.31 -4.89 -18.63
C GLY A 249 -2.46 -6.40 -18.49
N LYS A 250 -3.19 -6.87 -17.46
CA LYS A 250 -3.51 -8.29 -17.27
C LYS A 250 -4.40 -8.85 -18.38
N ARG A 251 -5.45 -8.12 -18.78
CA ARG A 251 -6.38 -8.57 -19.83
C ARG A 251 -5.72 -8.72 -21.18
N HIS A 252 -4.73 -7.89 -21.46
CA HIS A 252 -4.04 -7.83 -22.75
C HIS A 252 -2.64 -8.44 -22.74
N ASP A 253 -2.25 -9.10 -21.64
CA ASP A 253 -0.91 -9.70 -21.45
C ASP A 253 0.23 -8.72 -21.77
N LEU A 254 0.10 -7.48 -21.28
CA LEU A 254 1.10 -6.44 -21.49
C LEU A 254 2.27 -6.57 -20.52
N GLU A 255 3.43 -6.05 -20.93
CA GLU A 255 4.59 -5.96 -20.08
C GLU A 255 4.38 -4.95 -18.92
N PHE A 256 4.86 -5.28 -17.71
CA PHE A 256 4.80 -4.43 -16.53
C PHE A 256 6.17 -3.80 -16.27
N ILE A 257 6.37 -2.58 -16.77
CA ILE A 257 7.65 -1.88 -16.65
C ILE A 257 7.59 -0.93 -15.47
N ASN A 258 8.19 -1.34 -14.34
CA ASN A 258 8.38 -0.45 -13.21
C ASN A 258 9.54 0.53 -13.51
N ILE A 259 9.24 1.83 -13.54
CA ILE A 259 10.23 2.89 -13.81
C ILE A 259 10.67 3.65 -12.56
N PHE A 260 10.17 3.33 -11.39
CA PHE A 260 10.57 3.96 -10.12
C PHE A 260 11.31 3.00 -9.21
N ASP A 261 12.25 3.53 -8.43
CA ASP A 261 12.85 2.85 -7.30
C ASP A 261 12.01 3.05 -6.02
N GLU A 262 12.48 2.48 -4.90
CA GLU A 262 11.81 2.58 -3.59
C GLU A 262 11.71 4.02 -3.06
N ASN A 263 12.55 4.94 -3.53
CA ASN A 263 12.55 6.35 -3.15
C ASN A 263 11.71 7.22 -4.11
N ALA A 264 10.93 6.60 -5.01
CA ALA A 264 10.16 7.25 -6.07
C ALA A 264 11.03 8.09 -7.05
N LYS A 265 12.28 7.68 -7.25
CA LYS A 265 13.15 8.20 -8.30
C LYS A 265 13.12 7.27 -9.51
N LEU A 266 13.38 7.80 -10.68
CA LEU A 266 13.41 6.99 -11.90
C LEU A 266 14.61 6.02 -11.85
N ASN A 267 14.35 4.76 -12.20
CA ASN A 267 15.34 3.69 -12.16
C ASN A 267 16.01 3.44 -13.52
N SER A 268 16.74 2.34 -13.67
CA SER A 268 17.47 1.98 -14.90
C SER A 268 16.59 1.54 -16.08
N ASN A 269 15.26 1.46 -15.92
CA ASN A 269 14.33 1.10 -17.00
C ASN A 269 13.93 2.29 -17.88
N VAL A 270 14.47 3.48 -17.60
CA VAL A 270 14.27 4.69 -18.39
C VAL A 270 15.58 5.13 -19.06
N PRO A 271 15.53 5.99 -20.10
CA PRO A 271 16.73 6.56 -20.70
C PRO A 271 17.67 7.20 -19.66
N GLU A 272 18.98 7.06 -19.87
CA GLU A 272 20.01 7.43 -18.89
C GLU A 272 19.86 8.84 -18.31
N GLU A 273 19.47 9.77 -19.13
CA GLU A 273 19.28 11.18 -18.74
C GLU A 273 18.14 11.44 -17.73
N PHE A 274 17.23 10.49 -17.54
CA PHE A 274 16.14 10.56 -16.55
C PHE A 274 16.42 9.75 -15.30
N GLN A 275 17.42 8.86 -15.32
CA GLN A 275 17.73 7.99 -14.19
C GLN A 275 18.10 8.79 -12.95
N THR A 276 17.70 8.31 -11.78
CA THR A 276 17.93 8.92 -10.47
C THR A 276 17.21 10.24 -10.19
N LEU A 277 16.51 10.83 -11.18
CA LEU A 277 15.71 12.03 -10.96
C LEU A 277 14.49 11.74 -10.10
N ASP A 278 14.13 12.69 -9.24
CA ASP A 278 12.82 12.70 -8.59
C ASP A 278 11.70 12.75 -9.64
N ARG A 279 10.58 12.09 -9.38
CA ARG A 279 9.44 11.98 -10.31
C ARG A 279 8.93 13.34 -10.82
N PHE A 280 8.94 14.38 -9.98
CA PHE A 280 8.47 15.71 -10.37
C PHE A 280 9.53 16.50 -11.16
N GLU A 281 10.81 16.26 -10.90
CA GLU A 281 11.91 16.80 -11.71
C GLU A 281 11.91 16.14 -13.09
N ALA A 282 11.75 14.82 -13.13
CA ALA A 282 11.60 14.07 -14.38
C ALA A 282 10.39 14.56 -15.20
N ARG A 283 9.23 14.83 -14.55
CA ARG A 283 8.07 15.41 -15.24
C ARG A 283 8.41 16.70 -15.97
N LYS A 284 9.12 17.62 -15.32
CA LYS A 284 9.53 18.89 -15.92
C LYS A 284 10.46 18.68 -17.13
N LEU A 285 11.43 17.79 -17.00
CA LEU A 285 12.37 17.49 -18.07
C LEU A 285 11.69 16.81 -19.26
N ILE A 286 10.79 15.87 -19.01
CA ILE A 286 10.00 15.19 -20.04
C ILE A 286 9.16 16.19 -20.82
N LEU A 287 8.42 17.07 -20.13
CA LEU A 287 7.61 18.11 -20.79
C LEU A 287 8.47 19.03 -21.64
N LYS A 288 9.61 19.48 -21.12
CA LYS A 288 10.54 20.32 -21.90
C LYS A 288 11.01 19.61 -23.19
N LYS A 289 11.36 18.33 -23.10
CA LYS A 289 11.79 17.57 -24.27
C LYS A 289 10.68 17.34 -25.29
N LEU A 290 9.46 17.11 -24.81
CA LEU A 290 8.29 16.97 -25.69
C LEU A 290 7.97 18.28 -26.43
N ASP A 291 8.21 19.43 -25.82
CA ASP A 291 8.06 20.74 -26.46
C ASP A 291 9.15 21.03 -27.52
N GLU A 292 10.32 20.40 -27.39
CA GLU A 292 11.45 20.52 -28.32
C GLU A 292 11.35 19.56 -29.55
N MET A 293 10.45 18.57 -29.49
CA MET A 293 10.20 17.56 -30.55
C MET A 293 9.10 17.98 -31.51
#